data_5ff1b7cbde1dbde88a871eec69fb7a10
#
_entry.id   5ff1b7cbde1dbde88a871eec69fb7a10
#
_cell.length_a   1.000
_cell.length_b   1.000
_cell.length_c   1.000
_cell.angle_alpha   90.00
_cell.angle_beta   90.00
_cell.angle_gamma   90.00
#
_symmetry.space_group_name_H-M   'P 1'
#
loop_
_entity.id
_entity.type
_entity.pdbx_description
1 polymer ?
#
loop_
_entity_poly.entity_id
_entity_poly.type
_entity_poly.pdbx_seq_one_letter_code
_entity_poly.pdbx_strand_id
1 'polypeptide(L)'
;LKEKLSGLDNLIIVNTCAVTGEAERQCRQTIRKLRRENPDARIVVTGCAAQVAPQKFAEMPEVDLVLGNREKAEIEKYISAPLEEKTIVGDIFNYDSYDKYLITGFEGRQRAFVQIQQGCNHRCTYCIVPYARGNNRSVAEDEILRQIRELLEQGFEEICLTGVDACSYQPSFSGLVRKILETFPHLPSLQFGSLDPAALDDDFIELVKKYANIHPHFHFSIQSGDNMILKRMKRRHTREDVINLCAKIRAVRPDATFGSDFICGFPTETDEQFQNTVNLVREAGITRLHVFPYSERSGTPAALMPQVPVEVRRERARILREQGEHCDD
;
A
#
# COMPACT_ATOMS: atom_id res chain seq x y z
N LEU A 1 4.74 7.02 -15.28
CA LEU A 1 5.69 8.15 -15.31
C LEU A 1 6.81 7.91 -16.31
N LYS A 2 7.50 6.75 -16.26
CA LYS A 2 8.60 6.42 -17.19
C LYS A 2 8.15 6.51 -18.66
N GLU A 3 6.99 5.97 -18.99
CA GLU A 3 6.43 6.00 -20.36
C GLU A 3 6.05 7.43 -20.84
N LYS A 4 5.48 8.25 -19.94
CA LYS A 4 5.10 9.63 -20.24
C LYS A 4 6.29 10.57 -20.47
N LEU A 5 7.47 10.17 -20.02
CA LEU A 5 8.68 11.00 -19.98
C LEU A 5 9.81 10.43 -20.84
N SER A 6 9.50 9.42 -21.68
CA SER A 6 10.45 8.88 -22.64
C SER A 6 10.83 9.97 -23.66
N GLY A 7 12.08 10.37 -23.65
CA GLY A 7 12.61 11.43 -24.55
C GLY A 7 12.95 12.76 -23.87
N LEU A 8 12.75 12.89 -22.56
CA LEU A 8 13.27 14.03 -21.78
C LEU A 8 14.63 13.65 -21.19
N ASP A 9 15.67 14.09 -21.85
CA ASP A 9 17.03 13.96 -21.36
C ASP A 9 17.24 14.80 -20.10
N ASN A 10 18.02 14.29 -19.18
CA ASN A 10 18.44 15.01 -17.97
C ASN A 10 17.37 15.29 -16.91
N LEU A 11 16.33 14.43 -16.81
CA LEU A 11 15.27 14.51 -15.80
C LEU A 11 15.34 13.31 -14.85
N ILE A 12 15.36 13.59 -13.55
CA ILE A 12 15.31 12.59 -12.49
C ILE A 12 14.04 12.82 -11.65
N ILE A 13 13.20 11.78 -11.53
CA ILE A 13 12.00 11.83 -10.69
C ILE A 13 12.18 10.91 -9.49
N VAL A 14 12.06 11.46 -8.29
CA VAL A 14 12.10 10.72 -7.04
C VAL A 14 10.70 10.64 -6.45
N ASN A 15 10.11 9.44 -6.48
CA ASN A 15 8.81 9.19 -5.86
C ASN A 15 9.00 8.78 -4.39
N THR A 16 8.55 9.60 -3.46
CA THR A 16 8.83 9.48 -2.03
C THR A 16 7.75 8.70 -1.27
N CYS A 17 8.17 8.00 -0.21
CA CYS A 17 7.30 7.27 0.70
C CYS A 17 7.19 8.00 2.05
N ALA A 18 5.96 8.08 2.60
CA ALA A 18 5.67 8.68 3.91
C ALA A 18 5.37 7.64 5.01
N VAL A 19 5.35 6.35 4.70
CA VAL A 19 4.87 5.31 5.61
C VAL A 19 5.78 5.19 6.84
N THR A 20 7.10 5.22 6.64
CA THR A 20 8.07 5.17 7.75
C THR A 20 9.06 6.32 7.69
N GLY A 21 9.56 6.75 8.85
CA GLY A 21 10.63 7.76 8.95
C GLY A 21 11.92 7.29 8.29
N GLU A 22 12.20 6.00 8.30
CA GLU A 22 13.36 5.41 7.63
C GLU A 22 13.24 5.53 6.11
N ALA A 23 12.07 5.23 5.52
CA ALA A 23 11.85 5.41 4.09
C ALA A 23 12.02 6.88 3.67
N GLU A 24 11.51 7.84 4.47
CA GLU A 24 11.71 9.27 4.22
C GLU A 24 13.19 9.67 4.31
N ARG A 25 13.94 9.14 5.28
CA ARG A 25 15.39 9.37 5.42
C ARG A 25 16.15 8.84 4.19
N GLN A 26 15.84 7.62 3.76
CA GLN A 26 16.43 7.01 2.56
C GLN A 26 16.13 7.82 1.30
N CYS A 27 14.90 8.33 1.13
CA CYS A 27 14.57 9.23 0.02
C CYS A 27 15.49 10.46 -0.02
N ARG A 28 15.70 11.15 1.12
CA ARG A 28 16.59 12.31 1.17
C ARG A 28 18.04 11.96 0.87
N GLN A 29 18.52 10.81 1.35
CA GLN A 29 19.88 10.34 1.01
C GLN A 29 20.02 10.03 -0.48
N THR A 30 19.01 9.38 -1.07
CA THR A 30 18.97 9.09 -2.51
C THR A 30 18.99 10.38 -3.33
N ILE A 31 18.21 11.40 -2.97
CA ILE A 31 18.19 12.69 -3.65
C ILE A 31 19.58 13.33 -3.65
N ARG A 32 20.28 13.36 -2.50
CA ARG A 32 21.63 13.90 -2.39
C ARG A 32 22.64 13.12 -3.24
N LYS A 33 22.51 11.78 -3.27
CA LYS A 33 23.36 10.93 -4.11
C LYS A 33 23.13 11.23 -5.59
N LEU A 34 21.86 11.27 -6.04
CA LEU A 34 21.50 11.52 -7.43
C LEU A 34 22.02 12.89 -7.93
N ARG A 35 21.94 13.94 -7.10
CA ARG A 35 22.47 15.25 -7.45
C ARG A 35 24.00 15.24 -7.64
N ARG A 36 24.74 14.53 -6.77
CA ARG A 36 26.20 14.40 -6.93
C ARG A 36 26.59 13.64 -8.20
N GLU A 37 25.83 12.60 -8.54
CA GLU A 37 26.07 11.76 -9.73
C GLU A 37 25.62 12.45 -11.03
N ASN A 38 24.64 13.36 -10.94
CA ASN A 38 24.05 14.07 -12.08
C ASN A 38 23.90 15.55 -11.76
N PRO A 39 25.00 16.34 -11.80
CA PRO A 39 24.99 17.76 -11.39
C PRO A 39 24.00 18.62 -12.16
N ASP A 40 23.86 18.35 -13.46
CA ASP A 40 23.07 19.16 -14.40
C ASP A 40 21.63 18.62 -14.57
N ALA A 41 21.26 17.48 -13.95
CA ALA A 41 19.95 16.92 -14.07
C ALA A 41 18.91 17.73 -13.30
N ARG A 42 17.70 17.85 -13.85
CA ARG A 42 16.56 18.42 -13.13
C ARG A 42 15.97 17.35 -12.21
N ILE A 43 16.00 17.58 -10.89
CA ILE A 43 15.47 16.65 -9.89
C ILE A 43 14.07 17.09 -9.44
N VAL A 44 13.08 16.29 -9.79
CA VAL A 44 11.67 16.46 -9.38
C VAL A 44 11.33 15.46 -8.29
N VAL A 45 10.85 15.95 -7.16
CA VAL A 45 10.44 15.13 -6.02
C VAL A 45 8.92 15.10 -5.92
N THR A 46 8.34 13.92 -5.82
CA THR A 46 6.90 13.71 -5.67
C THR A 46 6.61 12.54 -4.73
N GLY A 47 5.36 12.15 -4.59
CA GLY A 47 4.95 11.01 -3.77
C GLY A 47 4.42 11.41 -2.40
N CYS A 48 4.20 10.41 -1.54
CA CYS A 48 3.48 10.61 -0.28
C CYS A 48 4.20 11.54 0.71
N ALA A 49 5.53 11.46 0.83
CA ALA A 49 6.27 12.34 1.73
C ALA A 49 6.32 13.78 1.19
N ALA A 50 6.44 13.96 -0.13
CA ALA A 50 6.37 15.26 -0.77
C ALA A 50 4.97 15.91 -0.60
N GLN A 51 3.89 15.14 -0.66
CA GLN A 51 2.53 15.62 -0.41
C GLN A 51 2.32 16.10 1.01
N VAL A 52 2.81 15.32 2.00
CA VAL A 52 2.54 15.59 3.43
C VAL A 52 3.45 16.68 4.00
N ALA A 53 4.69 16.75 3.55
CA ALA A 53 5.70 17.67 4.06
C ALA A 53 6.56 18.27 2.92
N PRO A 54 5.93 19.03 1.99
CA PRO A 54 6.61 19.52 0.79
C PRO A 54 7.81 20.43 1.12
N GLN A 55 7.72 21.23 2.17
CA GLN A 55 8.78 22.17 2.57
C GLN A 55 10.10 21.45 2.91
N LYS A 56 10.03 20.28 3.53
CA LYS A 56 11.24 19.48 3.83
C LYS A 56 12.06 19.11 2.59
N PHE A 57 11.42 19.00 1.43
CA PHE A 57 12.07 18.70 0.15
C PHE A 57 12.40 19.99 -0.61
N ALA A 58 11.55 21.01 -0.51
CA ALA A 58 11.80 22.32 -1.14
C ALA A 58 13.03 23.03 -0.57
N GLU A 59 13.31 22.86 0.73
CA GLU A 59 14.49 23.41 1.41
C GLU A 59 15.80 22.68 1.01
N MET A 60 15.72 21.52 0.35
CA MET A 60 16.91 20.82 -0.12
C MET A 60 17.48 21.52 -1.37
N PRO A 61 18.77 21.92 -1.37
CA PRO A 61 19.39 22.56 -2.54
C PRO A 61 19.48 21.61 -3.74
N GLU A 62 19.44 20.31 -3.50
CA GLU A 62 19.48 19.27 -4.52
C GLU A 62 18.18 19.12 -5.32
N VAL A 63 17.06 19.68 -4.84
CA VAL A 63 15.74 19.54 -5.44
C VAL A 63 15.39 20.76 -6.26
N ASP A 64 14.95 20.59 -7.50
CA ASP A 64 14.54 21.67 -8.39
C ASP A 64 13.02 21.91 -8.35
N LEU A 65 12.22 20.84 -8.12
CA LEU A 65 10.76 20.93 -8.09
C LEU A 65 10.16 19.90 -7.14
N VAL A 66 9.15 20.30 -6.37
CA VAL A 66 8.33 19.43 -5.53
C VAL A 66 6.89 19.41 -6.07
N LEU A 67 6.40 18.22 -6.42
CA LEU A 67 5.04 18.02 -6.92
C LEU A 67 4.22 17.16 -5.94
N GLY A 68 2.98 17.56 -5.72
CA GLY A 68 2.01 16.74 -5.00
C GLY A 68 1.59 15.47 -5.75
N ASN A 69 0.81 14.63 -5.08
CA ASN A 69 0.33 13.38 -5.66
C ASN A 69 -0.71 13.61 -6.78
N ARG A 70 -1.46 14.71 -6.73
CA ARG A 70 -2.36 15.13 -7.80
C ARG A 70 -1.58 15.64 -9.01
N GLU A 71 -0.65 16.56 -8.76
CA GLU A 71 0.09 17.29 -9.78
C GLU A 71 1.01 16.38 -10.58
N LYS A 72 1.52 15.29 -9.99
CA LYS A 72 2.35 14.33 -10.71
C LYS A 72 1.62 13.62 -11.86
N ALA A 73 0.28 13.60 -11.88
CA ALA A 73 -0.50 13.04 -12.99
C ALA A 73 -0.34 13.87 -14.27
N GLU A 74 -0.08 15.17 -14.11
CA GLU A 74 0.13 16.15 -15.19
C GLU A 74 1.59 16.67 -15.21
N ILE A 75 2.55 15.83 -14.85
CA ILE A 75 3.96 16.21 -14.67
C ILE A 75 4.55 16.91 -15.89
N GLU A 76 4.15 16.53 -17.11
CA GLU A 76 4.58 17.13 -18.38
C GLU A 76 4.34 18.63 -18.40
N LYS A 77 3.20 19.10 -17.88
CA LYS A 77 2.83 20.49 -17.77
C LYS A 77 3.83 21.30 -16.94
N TYR A 78 4.35 20.70 -15.87
CA TYR A 78 5.24 21.36 -14.92
C TYR A 78 6.72 21.24 -15.28
N ILE A 79 7.07 20.31 -16.16
CA ILE A 79 8.45 20.15 -16.62
C ILE A 79 8.76 21.07 -17.80
N SER A 80 7.77 21.33 -18.66
CA SER A 80 7.97 22.08 -19.91
C SER A 80 7.95 23.60 -19.74
N ALA A 81 7.47 24.11 -18.61
CA ALA A 81 7.36 25.55 -18.36
C ALA A 81 8.46 26.06 -17.41
N PRO A 82 8.92 27.32 -17.56
CA PRO A 82 9.66 28.01 -16.51
C PRO A 82 8.77 28.07 -15.26
N LEU A 83 9.28 27.57 -14.14
CA LEU A 83 8.53 27.57 -12.88
C LEU A 83 8.81 28.83 -12.10
N GLU A 84 7.75 29.54 -11.73
CA GLU A 84 7.82 30.65 -10.78
C GLU A 84 7.96 30.13 -9.34
N GLU A 85 7.46 28.92 -9.06
CA GLU A 85 7.47 28.29 -7.73
C GLU A 85 8.15 26.91 -7.75
N LYS A 86 8.99 26.66 -6.74
CA LYS A 86 9.65 25.36 -6.51
C LYS A 86 8.71 24.28 -5.98
N THR A 87 7.53 24.66 -5.43
CA THR A 87 6.61 23.76 -4.78
C THR A 87 5.21 23.91 -5.37
N ILE A 88 4.69 22.85 -5.95
CA ILE A 88 3.33 22.79 -6.50
C ILE A 88 2.64 21.57 -5.89
N VAL A 89 1.95 21.80 -4.77
CA VAL A 89 1.29 20.78 -3.96
C VAL A 89 -0.08 21.31 -3.53
N GLY A 90 -1.14 20.82 -4.17
CA GLY A 90 -2.51 21.18 -3.83
C GLY A 90 -3.06 20.35 -2.67
N ASP A 91 -4.25 20.75 -2.21
CA ASP A 91 -4.98 20.02 -1.18
C ASP A 91 -5.53 18.72 -1.77
N ILE A 92 -5.00 17.60 -1.27
CA ILE A 92 -5.35 16.26 -1.73
C ILE A 92 -6.79 15.85 -1.39
N PHE A 93 -7.41 16.50 -0.40
CA PHE A 93 -8.81 16.23 -0.02
C PHE A 93 -9.83 16.84 -0.98
N ASN A 94 -9.42 17.86 -1.75
CA ASN A 94 -10.23 18.48 -2.81
C ASN A 94 -10.06 17.77 -4.17
N TYR A 95 -9.52 16.54 -4.17
CA TYR A 95 -9.27 15.77 -5.37
C TYR A 95 -10.23 14.60 -5.46
N ASP A 96 -11.27 14.74 -6.29
CA ASP A 96 -12.36 13.76 -6.41
C ASP A 96 -12.18 12.79 -7.59
N SER A 97 -11.26 13.06 -8.52
CA SER A 97 -10.93 12.15 -9.62
C SER A 97 -9.83 11.17 -9.25
N TYR A 98 -9.74 10.07 -9.97
CA TYR A 98 -8.59 9.16 -9.88
C TYR A 98 -7.65 9.41 -11.06
N ASP A 99 -6.36 9.11 -10.83
CA ASP A 99 -5.36 9.21 -11.87
C ASP A 99 -5.59 8.09 -12.90
N LYS A 100 -5.85 8.47 -14.16
CA LYS A 100 -5.99 7.52 -15.26
C LYS A 100 -4.61 7.09 -15.73
N TYR A 101 -4.08 6.05 -15.12
CA TYR A 101 -2.84 5.41 -15.58
C TYR A 101 -3.19 4.10 -16.28
N LEU A 102 -3.20 4.13 -17.61
CA LEU A 102 -3.09 2.92 -18.40
C LEU A 102 -1.62 2.50 -18.37
N ILE A 103 -1.33 1.44 -17.66
CA ILE A 103 0.01 0.85 -17.65
C ILE A 103 0.03 -0.13 -18.81
N THR A 104 0.86 0.15 -19.81
CA THR A 104 0.96 -0.63 -21.05
C THR A 104 1.96 -1.77 -20.96
N GLY A 105 2.64 -1.95 -19.81
CA GLY A 105 3.55 -3.08 -19.60
C GLY A 105 4.36 -2.99 -18.32
N PHE A 106 4.97 -4.10 -17.96
CA PHE A 106 5.91 -4.23 -16.85
C PHE A 106 7.14 -4.97 -17.36
N GLU A 107 8.24 -4.26 -17.64
CA GLU A 107 9.48 -4.83 -18.15
C GLU A 107 9.95 -6.01 -17.28
N GLY A 108 10.11 -7.19 -17.89
CA GLY A 108 10.67 -8.39 -17.24
C GLY A 108 9.82 -9.04 -16.16
N ARG A 109 8.50 -8.78 -16.12
CA ARG A 109 7.59 -9.38 -15.14
C ARG A 109 6.44 -10.12 -15.83
N GLN A 110 6.06 -11.27 -15.28
CA GLN A 110 4.84 -12.00 -15.69
C GLN A 110 3.59 -11.48 -14.99
N ARG A 111 3.76 -10.76 -13.88
CA ARG A 111 2.69 -10.19 -13.05
C ARG A 111 2.46 -8.72 -13.38
N ALA A 112 1.22 -8.36 -13.70
CA ALA A 112 0.77 -7.00 -13.86
C ALA A 112 -0.05 -6.52 -12.65
N PHE A 113 0.16 -5.26 -12.25
CA PHE A 113 -0.59 -4.63 -11.17
C PHE A 113 -1.65 -3.70 -11.74
N VAL A 114 -2.91 -3.94 -11.40
CA VAL A 114 -4.05 -3.11 -11.80
C VAL A 114 -4.56 -2.35 -10.60
N GLN A 115 -4.43 -1.03 -10.66
CA GLN A 115 -4.92 -0.16 -9.60
C GLN A 115 -6.43 0.02 -9.74
N ILE A 116 -7.19 -0.43 -8.74
CA ILE A 116 -8.65 -0.35 -8.72
C ILE A 116 -9.17 0.78 -7.82
N GLN A 117 -8.33 1.31 -6.91
CA GLN A 117 -8.77 2.23 -5.89
C GLN A 117 -7.60 3.11 -5.42
N GLN A 118 -7.90 4.36 -5.06
CA GLN A 118 -6.96 5.34 -4.51
C GLN A 118 -7.54 5.99 -3.25
N GLY A 119 -6.66 6.52 -2.38
CA GLY A 119 -7.05 7.17 -1.14
C GLY A 119 -7.62 6.20 -0.09
N CYS A 120 -8.00 6.71 1.07
CA CYS A 120 -8.58 5.90 2.14
C CYS A 120 -9.43 6.78 3.09
N ASN A 121 -10.66 6.34 3.37
CA ASN A 121 -11.54 7.03 4.32
C ASN A 121 -11.32 6.60 5.77
N HIS A 122 -10.53 5.55 6.00
CA HIS A 122 -10.15 5.17 7.36
C HIS A 122 -9.18 6.18 7.95
N ARG A 123 -9.28 6.36 9.24
CA ARG A 123 -8.43 7.27 10.03
C ARG A 123 -7.76 6.47 11.14
N CYS A 124 -7.04 5.38 10.72
CA CYS A 124 -6.21 4.62 11.64
C CYS A 124 -5.22 5.55 12.32
N THR A 125 -5.09 5.45 13.64
CA THR A 125 -4.40 6.46 14.45
C THR A 125 -2.92 6.63 14.14
N TYR A 126 -2.29 5.63 13.53
CA TYR A 126 -0.88 5.65 13.11
C TYR A 126 -0.66 6.07 11.65
N CYS A 127 -1.73 6.17 10.85
CA CYS A 127 -1.62 6.17 9.41
C CYS A 127 -1.60 7.59 8.83
N ILE A 128 -0.54 7.90 8.10
CA ILE A 128 -0.36 9.16 7.38
C ILE A 128 -0.92 9.12 5.94
N VAL A 129 -1.27 7.92 5.44
CA VAL A 129 -1.67 7.72 4.03
C VAL A 129 -2.90 8.55 3.62
N PRO A 130 -3.97 8.71 4.43
CA PRO A 130 -5.09 9.55 4.04
C PRO A 130 -4.69 11.01 3.74
N TYR A 131 -3.70 11.54 4.46
CA TYR A 131 -3.19 12.91 4.25
C TYR A 131 -2.29 13.03 3.02
N ALA A 132 -1.77 11.90 2.54
CA ALA A 132 -0.96 11.85 1.33
C ALA A 132 -1.76 11.50 0.07
N ARG A 133 -2.85 10.72 0.21
CA ARG A 133 -3.61 10.14 -0.91
C ARG A 133 -5.05 10.61 -0.99
N GLY A 134 -5.53 11.36 0.01
CA GLY A 134 -6.90 11.87 0.08
C GLY A 134 -7.94 10.80 0.40
N ASN A 135 -9.20 11.12 0.11
CA ASN A 135 -10.34 10.25 0.33
C ASN A 135 -10.38 9.07 -0.65
N ASN A 136 -11.17 8.05 -0.30
CA ASN A 136 -11.41 6.89 -1.16
C ASN A 136 -12.00 7.30 -2.53
N ARG A 137 -11.38 6.82 -3.60
CA ARG A 137 -11.84 6.97 -4.98
C ARG A 137 -11.63 5.65 -5.70
N SER A 138 -12.71 5.12 -6.26
CA SER A 138 -12.70 3.88 -7.04
C SER A 138 -12.50 4.18 -8.50
N VAL A 139 -11.69 3.37 -9.18
CA VAL A 139 -11.55 3.41 -10.65
C VAL A 139 -12.82 2.84 -11.26
N ALA A 140 -13.31 3.41 -12.36
CA ALA A 140 -14.49 2.91 -13.05
C ALA A 140 -14.30 1.46 -13.51
N GLU A 141 -15.33 0.63 -13.33
CA GLU A 141 -15.28 -0.80 -13.67
C GLU A 141 -14.84 -1.05 -15.11
N ASP A 142 -15.40 -0.29 -16.05
CA ASP A 142 -15.06 -0.41 -17.48
C ASP A 142 -13.58 -0.12 -17.76
N GLU A 143 -12.98 0.81 -17.05
CA GLU A 143 -11.55 1.12 -17.20
C GLU A 143 -10.67 -0.01 -16.63
N ILE A 144 -11.08 -0.61 -15.51
CA ILE A 144 -10.39 -1.78 -14.94
C ILE A 144 -10.46 -2.96 -15.91
N LEU A 145 -11.64 -3.27 -16.43
CA LEU A 145 -11.83 -4.37 -17.37
C LEU A 145 -11.07 -4.14 -18.68
N ARG A 146 -11.05 -2.90 -19.19
CA ARG A 146 -10.25 -2.56 -20.37
C ARG A 146 -8.78 -2.77 -20.12
N GLN A 147 -8.24 -2.30 -18.99
CA GLN A 147 -6.83 -2.46 -18.67
C GLN A 147 -6.44 -3.93 -18.50
N ILE A 148 -7.28 -4.74 -17.85
CA ILE A 148 -7.02 -6.19 -17.72
C ILE A 148 -6.97 -6.84 -19.10
N ARG A 149 -7.89 -6.50 -20.00
CA ARG A 149 -7.91 -7.03 -21.37
C ARG A 149 -6.62 -6.70 -22.12
N GLU A 150 -6.21 -5.44 -22.12
CA GLU A 150 -4.97 -4.99 -22.77
C GLU A 150 -3.73 -5.71 -22.23
N LEU A 151 -3.67 -5.97 -20.91
CA LEU A 151 -2.58 -6.71 -20.28
C LEU A 151 -2.58 -8.19 -20.69
N LEU A 152 -3.75 -8.84 -20.74
CA LEU A 152 -3.88 -10.23 -21.19
C LEU A 152 -3.50 -10.39 -22.67
N GLU A 153 -3.88 -9.44 -23.52
CA GLU A 153 -3.48 -9.40 -24.94
C GLU A 153 -1.96 -9.24 -25.12
N GLN A 154 -1.27 -8.62 -24.16
CA GLN A 154 0.19 -8.51 -24.11
C GLN A 154 0.88 -9.75 -23.52
N GLY A 155 0.11 -10.77 -23.12
CA GLY A 155 0.65 -12.03 -22.59
C GLY A 155 0.93 -12.05 -21.09
N PHE A 156 0.39 -11.09 -20.32
CA PHE A 156 0.45 -11.22 -18.86
C PHE A 156 -0.48 -12.32 -18.36
N GLU A 157 0.02 -13.18 -17.49
CA GLU A 157 -0.72 -14.31 -16.95
C GLU A 157 -1.21 -14.09 -15.52
N GLU A 158 -0.60 -13.15 -14.81
CA GLU A 158 -0.93 -12.82 -13.43
C GLU A 158 -1.40 -11.37 -13.31
N ILE A 159 -2.64 -11.18 -12.90
CA ILE A 159 -3.22 -9.86 -12.59
C ILE A 159 -3.34 -9.70 -11.08
N CYS A 160 -2.70 -8.66 -10.54
CA CYS A 160 -2.81 -8.32 -9.12
C CYS A 160 -3.62 -7.03 -8.95
N LEU A 161 -4.79 -7.11 -8.33
CA LEU A 161 -5.59 -5.94 -8.00
C LEU A 161 -4.97 -5.19 -6.84
N THR A 162 -4.73 -3.90 -7.01
CA THR A 162 -4.08 -3.06 -5.99
C THR A 162 -4.88 -1.80 -5.67
N GLY A 163 -4.68 -1.29 -4.46
CA GLY A 163 -5.24 -0.02 -4.00
C GLY A 163 -4.59 0.40 -2.70
N VAL A 164 -4.89 1.60 -2.26
CA VAL A 164 -4.53 2.05 -0.90
C VAL A 164 -5.35 1.30 0.14
N ASP A 165 -6.62 1.02 -0.19
CA ASP A 165 -7.60 0.24 0.57
C ASP A 165 -8.52 -0.46 -0.44
N ALA A 166 -7.98 -1.44 -1.15
CA ALA A 166 -8.65 -2.11 -2.26
C ALA A 166 -10.04 -2.67 -1.88
N CYS A 167 -10.19 -3.16 -0.65
CA CYS A 167 -11.46 -3.68 -0.14
C CYS A 167 -12.55 -2.60 0.01
N SER A 168 -12.18 -1.32 0.04
CA SER A 168 -13.14 -0.20 0.04
C SER A 168 -13.55 0.24 -1.37
N TYR A 169 -13.32 -0.58 -2.39
CA TYR A 169 -13.81 -0.33 -3.75
C TYR A 169 -15.32 -0.20 -3.79
N GLN A 170 -15.84 0.79 -4.51
CA GLN A 170 -17.27 1.09 -4.65
C GLN A 170 -17.79 0.74 -6.03
N PRO A 171 -18.99 0.14 -6.15
CA PRO A 171 -19.95 -0.12 -5.05
C PRO A 171 -19.63 -1.38 -4.23
N SER A 172 -18.86 -2.35 -4.74
CA SER A 172 -18.55 -3.61 -4.06
C SER A 172 -17.24 -4.20 -4.56
N PHE A 173 -16.31 -4.53 -3.64
CA PHE A 173 -15.08 -5.24 -3.98
C PHE A 173 -15.36 -6.66 -4.49
N SER A 174 -16.17 -7.44 -3.78
CA SER A 174 -16.56 -8.80 -4.20
C SER A 174 -17.33 -8.78 -5.53
N GLY A 175 -18.17 -7.75 -5.75
CA GLY A 175 -18.85 -7.52 -7.02
C GLY A 175 -17.88 -7.30 -8.18
N LEU A 176 -16.85 -6.46 -8.00
CA LEU A 176 -15.80 -6.24 -9.00
C LEU A 176 -15.01 -7.54 -9.28
N VAL A 177 -14.60 -8.25 -8.23
CA VAL A 177 -13.87 -9.53 -8.38
C VAL A 177 -14.70 -10.53 -9.19
N ARG A 178 -16.00 -10.68 -8.87
CA ARG A 178 -16.94 -11.49 -9.64
C ARG A 178 -16.99 -11.09 -11.10
N LYS A 179 -17.14 -9.78 -11.37
CA LYS A 179 -17.24 -9.24 -12.72
C LYS A 179 -15.97 -9.52 -13.55
N ILE A 180 -14.81 -9.39 -12.94
CA ILE A 180 -13.53 -9.71 -13.59
C ILE A 180 -13.46 -11.19 -13.95
N LEU A 181 -13.77 -12.09 -13.01
CA LEU A 181 -13.71 -13.54 -13.22
C LEU A 181 -14.73 -14.05 -14.26
N GLU A 182 -15.90 -13.43 -14.33
CA GLU A 182 -16.92 -13.74 -15.33
C GLU A 182 -16.55 -13.18 -16.71
N THR A 183 -15.92 -12.01 -16.76
CA THR A 183 -15.51 -11.37 -18.03
C THR A 183 -14.28 -12.07 -18.63
N PHE A 184 -13.37 -12.56 -17.79
CA PHE A 184 -12.13 -13.21 -18.20
C PHE A 184 -12.01 -14.63 -17.63
N PRO A 185 -12.85 -15.59 -18.10
CA PRO A 185 -12.86 -16.95 -17.55
C PRO A 185 -11.55 -17.72 -17.77
N HIS A 186 -10.71 -17.26 -18.70
CA HIS A 186 -9.41 -17.85 -19.01
C HIS A 186 -8.23 -17.09 -18.36
N LEU A 187 -8.48 -16.10 -17.51
CA LEU A 187 -7.45 -15.43 -16.72
C LEU A 187 -6.71 -16.49 -15.87
N PRO A 188 -5.39 -16.70 -16.07
CA PRO A 188 -4.68 -17.79 -15.39
C PRO A 188 -4.57 -17.56 -13.87
N SER A 189 -4.31 -16.31 -13.42
CA SER A 189 -4.17 -16.00 -11.99
C SER A 189 -4.65 -14.60 -11.65
N LEU A 190 -5.62 -14.52 -10.73
CA LEU A 190 -6.05 -13.26 -10.10
C LEU A 190 -5.53 -13.20 -8.67
N GLN A 191 -4.78 -12.15 -8.37
CA GLN A 191 -4.16 -11.91 -7.07
C GLN A 191 -4.67 -10.60 -6.47
N PHE A 192 -4.46 -10.44 -5.18
CA PHE A 192 -4.84 -9.24 -4.45
C PHE A 192 -3.63 -8.64 -3.73
N GLY A 193 -3.57 -7.32 -3.68
CA GLY A 193 -2.73 -6.61 -2.74
C GLY A 193 -3.18 -6.86 -1.29
N SER A 194 -2.81 -5.96 -0.39
CA SER A 194 -3.20 -6.11 1.02
C SER A 194 -4.71 -5.96 1.21
N LEU A 195 -5.32 -6.95 1.86
CA LEU A 195 -6.76 -7.04 2.13
C LEU A 195 -7.06 -6.61 3.57
N ASP A 196 -8.13 -5.83 3.77
CA ASP A 196 -8.60 -5.52 5.12
C ASP A 196 -9.52 -6.64 5.62
N PRO A 197 -9.18 -7.36 6.72
CA PRO A 197 -9.98 -8.46 7.24
C PRO A 197 -11.42 -8.06 7.56
N ALA A 198 -11.66 -6.81 7.97
CA ALA A 198 -12.99 -6.32 8.31
C ALA A 198 -13.91 -6.07 7.10
N ALA A 199 -13.37 -6.08 5.90
CA ALA A 199 -14.11 -5.70 4.68
C ALA A 199 -14.41 -6.89 3.76
N LEU A 200 -13.91 -8.08 4.09
CA LEU A 200 -14.19 -9.30 3.33
C LEU A 200 -15.50 -9.93 3.79
N ASP A 201 -16.43 -10.06 2.86
CA ASP A 201 -17.77 -10.60 3.06
C ASP A 201 -17.85 -12.10 2.70
N ASP A 202 -18.99 -12.72 2.99
CA ASP A 202 -19.22 -14.12 2.64
C ASP A 202 -19.27 -14.32 1.10
N ASP A 203 -19.62 -13.28 0.34
CA ASP A 203 -19.56 -13.30 -1.13
C ASP A 203 -18.12 -13.51 -1.62
N PHE A 204 -17.12 -12.86 -1.00
CA PHE A 204 -15.72 -13.09 -1.31
C PHE A 204 -15.30 -14.53 -1.06
N ILE A 205 -15.74 -15.13 0.06
CA ILE A 205 -15.47 -16.54 0.38
C ILE A 205 -16.05 -17.48 -0.67
N GLU A 206 -17.29 -17.22 -1.13
CA GLU A 206 -17.90 -18.01 -2.20
C GLU A 206 -17.16 -17.87 -3.54
N LEU A 207 -16.58 -16.69 -3.84
CA LEU A 207 -15.73 -16.53 -5.02
C LEU A 207 -14.44 -17.35 -4.90
N VAL A 208 -13.77 -17.32 -3.75
CA VAL A 208 -12.57 -18.13 -3.47
C VAL A 208 -12.85 -19.63 -3.63
N LYS A 209 -14.02 -20.09 -3.20
CA LYS A 209 -14.47 -21.47 -3.36
C LYS A 209 -14.73 -21.83 -4.82
N LYS A 210 -15.40 -20.94 -5.56
CA LYS A 210 -15.89 -21.19 -6.93
C LYS A 210 -14.80 -21.12 -7.98
N TYR A 211 -13.86 -20.20 -7.84
CA TYR A 211 -12.90 -19.84 -8.90
C TYR A 211 -11.48 -20.26 -8.55
N ALA A 212 -11.01 -21.34 -9.18
CA ALA A 212 -9.68 -21.92 -8.96
C ALA A 212 -8.53 -20.97 -9.39
N ASN A 213 -8.80 -20.04 -10.29
CA ASN A 213 -7.85 -19.03 -10.76
C ASN A 213 -7.67 -17.83 -9.80
N ILE A 214 -8.39 -17.76 -8.70
CA ILE A 214 -7.98 -16.93 -7.56
C ILE A 214 -6.73 -17.56 -6.96
N HIS A 215 -5.63 -16.80 -6.91
CA HIS A 215 -4.37 -17.25 -6.34
C HIS A 215 -4.55 -17.58 -4.84
N PRO A 216 -4.04 -18.74 -4.34
CA PRO A 216 -4.33 -19.19 -2.98
C PRO A 216 -3.49 -18.49 -1.90
N HIS A 217 -2.90 -17.35 -2.19
CA HIS A 217 -2.21 -16.52 -1.19
C HIS A 217 -2.99 -15.26 -0.89
N PHE A 218 -3.31 -15.03 0.40
CA PHE A 218 -4.05 -13.86 0.88
C PHE A 218 -3.18 -13.08 1.87
N HIS A 219 -2.88 -11.84 1.54
CA HIS A 219 -2.13 -10.95 2.41
C HIS A 219 -3.08 -9.98 3.11
N PHE A 220 -3.05 -9.96 4.45
CA PHE A 220 -3.95 -9.16 5.26
C PHE A 220 -3.26 -7.97 5.92
N SER A 221 -3.95 -6.84 6.04
CA SER A 221 -3.50 -5.70 6.83
C SER A 221 -4.00 -5.80 8.28
N ILE A 222 -3.52 -6.78 9.05
CA ILE A 222 -3.97 -7.05 10.42
C ILE A 222 -3.44 -5.99 11.40
N GLN A 223 -2.15 -5.71 11.35
CA GLN A 223 -1.42 -4.71 12.13
C GLN A 223 -1.10 -5.11 13.58
N SER A 224 -1.96 -5.81 14.31
CA SER A 224 -1.73 -6.30 15.68
C SER A 224 -2.61 -7.52 15.97
N GLY A 225 -2.17 -8.38 16.88
CA GLY A 225 -2.94 -9.53 17.39
C GLY A 225 -3.60 -9.27 18.75
N ASP A 226 -3.60 -8.03 19.23
CA ASP A 226 -4.24 -7.66 20.49
C ASP A 226 -5.43 -6.72 20.26
N ASN A 227 -6.61 -7.09 20.81
CA ASN A 227 -7.85 -6.35 20.60
C ASN A 227 -7.81 -4.92 21.15
N MET A 228 -7.08 -4.67 22.25
CA MET A 228 -6.96 -3.33 22.79
C MET A 228 -6.06 -2.46 21.90
N ILE A 229 -4.98 -3.01 21.39
CA ILE A 229 -4.10 -2.31 20.43
C ILE A 229 -4.86 -2.06 19.12
N LEU A 230 -5.57 -3.04 18.57
CA LEU A 230 -6.42 -2.86 17.38
C LEU A 230 -7.44 -1.73 17.59
N LYS A 231 -8.09 -1.67 18.75
CA LYS A 231 -9.01 -0.58 19.11
C LYS A 231 -8.30 0.78 19.16
N ARG A 232 -7.11 0.86 19.77
CA ARG A 232 -6.29 2.10 19.80
C ARG A 232 -5.82 2.52 18.41
N MET A 233 -5.55 1.56 17.54
CA MET A 233 -5.25 1.77 16.13
C MET A 233 -6.48 2.21 15.31
N LYS A 234 -7.70 2.14 15.85
CA LYS A 234 -8.98 2.27 15.14
C LYS A 234 -9.14 1.25 14.02
N ARG A 235 -8.70 0.01 14.25
CA ARG A 235 -9.01 -1.10 13.35
C ARG A 235 -10.45 -1.57 13.61
N ARG A 236 -11.06 -2.18 12.57
CA ARG A 236 -12.46 -2.57 12.56
C ARG A 236 -12.68 -4.06 12.77
N HIS A 237 -11.61 -4.84 12.84
CA HIS A 237 -11.61 -6.27 13.14
C HIS A 237 -11.01 -6.52 14.52
N THR A 238 -11.35 -7.66 15.08
CA THR A 238 -10.75 -8.27 16.27
C THR A 238 -9.75 -9.36 15.87
N ARG A 239 -8.98 -9.86 16.83
CA ARG A 239 -8.10 -11.01 16.59
C ARG A 239 -8.93 -12.26 16.22
N GLU A 240 -10.10 -12.44 16.83
CA GLU A 240 -11.02 -13.56 16.61
C GLU A 240 -11.57 -13.53 15.18
N ASP A 241 -11.87 -12.35 14.65
CA ASP A 241 -12.32 -12.17 13.25
C ASP A 241 -11.24 -12.67 12.27
N VAL A 242 -9.96 -12.38 12.53
CA VAL A 242 -8.85 -12.86 11.71
C VAL A 242 -8.73 -14.38 11.73
N ILE A 243 -8.77 -15.00 12.92
CA ILE A 243 -8.71 -16.47 13.07
C ILE A 243 -9.86 -17.12 12.32
N ASN A 244 -11.08 -16.60 12.50
CA ASN A 244 -12.28 -17.10 11.85
C ASN A 244 -12.22 -16.94 10.32
N LEU A 245 -11.73 -15.80 9.83
CA LEU A 245 -11.56 -15.55 8.39
C LEU A 245 -10.57 -16.55 7.76
N CYS A 246 -9.40 -16.74 8.38
CA CYS A 246 -8.41 -17.71 7.92
C CYS A 246 -8.99 -19.14 7.92
N ALA A 247 -9.74 -19.52 8.95
CA ALA A 247 -10.39 -20.83 9.03
C ALA A 247 -11.46 -20.99 7.93
N LYS A 248 -12.31 -20.00 7.69
CA LYS A 248 -13.32 -20.00 6.62
C LYS A 248 -12.67 -20.16 5.23
N ILE A 249 -11.60 -19.41 4.95
CA ILE A 249 -10.89 -19.51 3.67
C ILE A 249 -10.27 -20.90 3.50
N ARG A 250 -9.58 -21.45 4.53
CA ARG A 250 -9.01 -22.81 4.46
C ARG A 250 -10.06 -23.89 4.27
N ALA A 251 -11.25 -23.73 4.84
CA ALA A 251 -12.33 -24.71 4.69
C ALA A 251 -12.79 -24.86 3.22
N VAL A 252 -12.73 -23.77 2.43
CA VAL A 252 -13.12 -23.77 1.01
C VAL A 252 -11.93 -23.87 0.05
N ARG A 253 -10.74 -23.50 0.52
CA ARG A 253 -9.47 -23.51 -0.22
C ARG A 253 -8.35 -24.07 0.66
N PRO A 254 -8.18 -25.41 0.74
CA PRO A 254 -7.23 -26.05 1.65
C PRO A 254 -5.76 -25.70 1.42
N ASP A 255 -5.39 -25.32 0.19
CA ASP A 255 -4.06 -24.84 -0.21
C ASP A 255 -3.82 -23.34 0.08
N ALA A 256 -4.76 -22.66 0.73
CA ALA A 256 -4.62 -21.25 1.05
C ALA A 256 -3.48 -20.99 2.04
N THR A 257 -2.65 -20.00 1.69
CA THR A 257 -1.57 -19.47 2.53
C THR A 257 -1.87 -18.01 2.91
N PHE A 258 -1.38 -17.58 4.08
CA PHE A 258 -1.68 -16.26 4.59
C PHE A 258 -0.40 -15.47 4.89
N GLY A 259 -0.42 -14.21 4.49
CA GLY A 259 0.57 -13.21 4.88
C GLY A 259 -0.07 -12.06 5.63
N SER A 260 0.72 -11.28 6.35
CA SER A 260 0.21 -10.07 6.99
C SER A 260 1.27 -9.01 7.29
N ASP A 261 0.79 -7.75 7.30
CA ASP A 261 1.52 -6.63 7.85
C ASP A 261 1.29 -6.53 9.37
N PHE A 262 2.36 -6.35 10.15
CA PHE A 262 2.32 -6.13 11.59
C PHE A 262 3.15 -4.91 11.99
N ILE A 263 2.62 -4.14 12.95
CA ILE A 263 3.30 -3.02 13.60
C ILE A 263 3.64 -3.42 15.03
N CYS A 264 4.93 -3.52 15.36
CA CYS A 264 5.42 -3.85 16.69
C CYS A 264 5.77 -2.59 17.49
N GLY A 265 5.43 -2.58 18.77
CA GLY A 265 5.69 -1.45 19.66
C GLY A 265 4.83 -0.24 19.32
N PHE A 266 3.58 -0.46 18.94
CA PHE A 266 2.59 0.61 18.87
C PHE A 266 2.51 1.35 20.21
N PRO A 267 2.29 2.68 20.26
CA PRO A 267 2.21 3.41 21.52
C PRO A 267 1.35 2.72 22.55
N THR A 268 1.86 2.60 23.78
CA THR A 268 1.21 1.93 24.91
C THR A 268 1.11 0.39 24.81
N GLU A 269 1.70 -0.26 23.82
CA GLU A 269 1.72 -1.73 23.74
C GLU A 269 2.57 -2.32 24.86
N THR A 270 1.97 -3.21 25.67
CA THR A 270 2.66 -3.99 26.72
C THR A 270 3.29 -5.26 26.15
N ASP A 271 4.12 -5.95 26.96
CA ASP A 271 4.72 -7.24 26.56
C ASP A 271 3.64 -8.33 26.39
N GLU A 272 2.60 -8.34 27.22
CA GLU A 272 1.46 -9.24 27.10
C GLU A 272 0.71 -9.01 25.77
N GLN A 273 0.46 -7.75 25.41
CA GLN A 273 -0.22 -7.39 24.17
C GLN A 273 0.61 -7.74 22.93
N PHE A 274 1.94 -7.58 23.02
CA PHE A 274 2.84 -8.07 21.98
C PHE A 274 2.80 -9.60 21.87
N GLN A 275 2.78 -10.32 23.01
CA GLN A 275 2.66 -11.78 23.00
C GLN A 275 1.34 -12.25 22.35
N ASN A 276 0.24 -11.51 22.49
CA ASN A 276 -1.01 -11.79 21.78
C ASN A 276 -0.83 -11.71 20.26
N THR A 277 0.02 -10.80 19.77
CA THR A 277 0.36 -10.72 18.34
C THR A 277 1.17 -11.94 17.90
N VAL A 278 2.16 -12.35 18.67
CA VAL A 278 2.94 -13.58 18.40
C VAL A 278 2.05 -14.82 18.36
N ASN A 279 1.10 -14.93 19.30
CA ASN A 279 0.19 -16.05 19.37
C ASN A 279 -0.77 -16.06 18.18
N LEU A 280 -1.28 -14.90 17.74
CA LEU A 280 -2.16 -14.80 16.57
C LEU A 280 -1.51 -15.37 15.30
N VAL A 281 -0.22 -15.13 15.07
CA VAL A 281 0.52 -15.66 13.92
C VAL A 281 0.37 -17.18 13.83
N ARG A 282 0.56 -17.89 14.95
CA ARG A 282 0.43 -19.35 15.02
C ARG A 282 -1.03 -19.79 14.91
N GLU A 283 -1.94 -19.18 15.63
CA GLU A 283 -3.35 -19.57 15.69
C GLU A 283 -4.07 -19.37 14.36
N ALA A 284 -3.75 -18.28 13.64
CA ALA A 284 -4.28 -18.03 12.30
C ALA A 284 -3.46 -18.75 11.19
N GLY A 285 -2.28 -19.31 11.52
CA GLY A 285 -1.37 -19.97 10.57
C GLY A 285 -0.89 -19.00 9.48
N ILE A 286 -0.41 -17.84 9.89
CA ILE A 286 0.16 -16.82 9.02
C ILE A 286 1.64 -17.14 8.82
N THR A 287 2.09 -17.36 7.58
CA THR A 287 3.46 -17.80 7.27
C THR A 287 4.32 -16.68 6.72
N ARG A 288 3.75 -15.69 6.05
CA ARG A 288 4.49 -14.57 5.46
C ARG A 288 4.26 -13.28 6.23
N LEU A 289 5.29 -12.81 6.93
CA LEU A 289 5.19 -11.66 7.82
C LEU A 289 5.94 -10.44 7.26
N HIS A 290 5.23 -9.34 7.09
CA HIS A 290 5.83 -8.03 6.91
C HIS A 290 5.79 -7.28 8.24
N VAL A 291 6.91 -7.21 8.94
CA VAL A 291 6.98 -6.68 10.30
C VAL A 291 7.70 -5.34 10.33
N PHE A 292 7.00 -4.34 10.84
CA PHE A 292 7.46 -2.97 10.97
C PHE A 292 7.54 -2.56 12.44
N PRO A 293 8.67 -2.09 12.95
CA PRO A 293 8.66 -1.35 14.21
C PRO A 293 7.83 -0.09 14.02
N TYR A 294 6.97 0.25 14.99
CA TYR A 294 6.16 1.47 14.92
C TYR A 294 7.03 2.68 14.60
N SER A 295 6.63 3.43 13.60
CA SER A 295 7.28 4.66 13.15
C SER A 295 6.38 5.85 13.39
N GLU A 296 6.78 6.72 14.29
CA GLU A 296 6.07 7.95 14.62
C GLU A 296 5.95 8.85 13.39
N ARG A 297 4.72 9.29 13.10
CA ARG A 297 4.42 10.21 12.00
C ARG A 297 3.75 11.46 12.55
N SER A 298 4.44 12.60 12.39
CA SER A 298 3.90 13.90 12.82
C SER A 298 2.51 14.13 12.21
N GLY A 299 1.60 14.67 13.01
CA GLY A 299 0.20 14.91 12.61
C GLY A 299 -0.74 13.72 12.78
N THR A 300 -0.24 12.54 13.16
CA THR A 300 -1.08 11.38 13.48
C THR A 300 -1.41 11.32 14.98
N PRO A 301 -2.63 10.85 15.37
CA PRO A 301 -2.98 10.72 16.78
C PRO A 301 -2.03 9.84 17.59
N ALA A 302 -1.50 8.76 17.00
CA ALA A 302 -0.58 7.86 17.67
C ALA A 302 0.75 8.53 18.04
N ALA A 303 1.18 9.56 17.32
CA ALA A 303 2.38 10.34 17.66
C ALA A 303 2.24 11.11 18.99
N LEU A 304 1.02 11.37 19.45
CA LEU A 304 0.72 12.06 20.70
C LEU A 304 0.52 11.10 21.90
N MET A 305 0.51 9.79 21.66
CA MET A 305 0.35 8.78 22.71
C MET A 305 1.69 8.48 23.40
N PRO A 306 1.69 7.92 24.63
CA PRO A 306 2.90 7.46 25.29
C PRO A 306 3.66 6.44 24.46
N GLN A 307 4.90 6.76 24.10
CA GLN A 307 5.71 6.00 23.16
C GLN A 307 6.40 4.80 23.82
N VAL A 308 6.42 3.66 23.14
CA VAL A 308 7.28 2.53 23.49
C VAL A 308 8.73 2.87 23.08
N PRO A 309 9.76 2.58 23.90
CA PRO A 309 11.16 2.83 23.55
C PRO A 309 11.55 2.19 22.20
N VAL A 310 12.40 2.88 21.42
CA VAL A 310 12.78 2.46 20.06
C VAL A 310 13.44 1.07 20.07
N GLU A 311 14.26 0.79 21.07
CA GLU A 311 14.95 -0.49 21.26
C GLU A 311 13.94 -1.63 21.44
N VAL A 312 12.89 -1.40 22.24
CA VAL A 312 11.81 -2.37 22.46
C VAL A 312 11.03 -2.61 21.17
N ARG A 313 10.71 -1.55 20.40
CA ARG A 313 10.02 -1.69 19.09
C ARG A 313 10.84 -2.56 18.12
N ARG A 314 12.18 -2.33 18.08
CA ARG A 314 13.10 -3.07 17.20
C ARG A 314 13.21 -4.53 17.63
N GLU A 315 13.33 -4.77 18.93
CA GLU A 315 13.43 -6.13 19.48
C GLU A 315 12.14 -6.93 19.24
N ARG A 316 10.97 -6.34 19.50
CA ARG A 316 9.69 -6.99 19.19
C ARG A 316 9.55 -7.30 17.69
N ALA A 317 9.98 -6.37 16.83
CA ALA A 317 9.95 -6.61 15.39
C ALA A 317 10.91 -7.72 14.94
N ARG A 318 12.08 -7.87 15.59
CA ARG A 318 13.01 -8.98 15.38
C ARG A 318 12.38 -10.31 15.79
N ILE A 319 11.86 -10.38 17.01
CA ILE A 319 11.20 -11.59 17.53
C ILE A 319 10.06 -12.05 16.61
N LEU A 320 9.21 -11.12 16.15
CA LEU A 320 8.08 -11.48 15.33
C LEU A 320 8.50 -11.96 13.92
N ARG A 321 9.57 -11.40 13.31
CA ARG A 321 10.10 -11.88 12.03
C ARG A 321 10.59 -13.32 12.12
N GLU A 322 11.29 -13.67 13.21
CA GLU A 322 11.78 -15.03 13.44
C GLU A 322 10.64 -16.06 13.53
N GLN A 323 9.44 -15.65 13.96
CA GLN A 323 8.27 -16.54 13.95
C GLN A 323 7.80 -16.87 12.52
N GLY A 324 7.95 -15.96 11.57
CA GLY A 324 7.60 -16.20 10.16
C GLY A 324 8.56 -17.15 9.46
N GLU A 325 9.86 -17.07 9.78
CA GLU A 325 10.89 -17.95 9.22
C GLU A 325 10.73 -19.41 9.65
N HIS A 326 10.10 -19.66 10.82
CA HIS A 326 9.85 -21.02 11.34
C HIS A 326 8.52 -21.64 10.90
N CYS A 327 7.69 -20.91 10.16
CA CYS A 327 6.41 -21.43 9.67
C CYS A 327 6.50 -22.05 8.26
N ASP A 328 7.67 -21.98 7.62
CA ASP A 328 7.93 -22.57 6.29
C ASP A 328 8.58 -23.99 6.36
N ASP A 329 8.82 -24.53 7.59
CA ASP A 329 9.23 -25.91 7.86
C ASP A 329 7.98 -26.76 8.26
#